data_cf100e1e3fff16a33ba93ca611ed5d3f
#
_entry.id   cf100e1e3fff16a33ba93ca611ed5d3f
#
_cell.length_a   1.000
_cell.length_b   1.000
_cell.length_c   1.000
_cell.angle_alpha   90.00
_cell.angle_beta   90.00
_cell.angle_gamma   90.00
#
_symmetry.space_group_name_H-M   'P 1'
#
loop_
_entity.id
_entity.type
_entity.pdbx_description
1 polymer ?
#
loop_
_entity_poly.entity_id
_entity_poly.type
_entity_poly.pdbx_seq_one_letter_code
_entity_poly.pdbx_strand_id
1 'polypeptide(L)'
;MALGGAALLHSRLRLFSRLAPKVEEAYESISGAEGLECAYSCGLGVDAAGLSRDELATRFADALAAARPEDLRRRQTTVGPHRDDVVFTIDGRDARAFASQGQQRSAVLALKMAEVLLAEEVVGSRPLLLLDDVMSELDAARRDAVVGLLLRGTQAVITTTNLGYFSAEDLNGAEVVRYG
;
A
#
# COMPACT_ATOMS: atom_id res chain seq x y z
N MET A 1 23.41 12.84 -8.23
CA MET A 1 22.70 11.87 -7.37
C MET A 1 21.72 12.58 -6.42
N ALA A 2 22.12 13.57 -5.63
CA ALA A 2 21.26 14.26 -4.66
C ALA A 2 19.97 14.84 -5.28
N LEU A 3 20.05 15.59 -6.38
CA LEU A 3 18.89 16.17 -7.07
C LEU A 3 17.89 15.12 -7.56
N GLY A 4 18.37 14.01 -8.13
CA GLY A 4 17.50 12.91 -8.58
C GLY A 4 16.84 12.19 -7.42
N GLY A 5 17.60 11.93 -6.34
CA GLY A 5 17.08 11.35 -5.11
C GLY A 5 16.01 12.21 -4.44
N ALA A 6 16.25 13.51 -4.35
CA ALA A 6 15.31 14.48 -3.79
C ALA A 6 14.01 14.58 -4.64
N ALA A 7 14.13 14.57 -5.95
CA ALA A 7 12.96 14.59 -6.84
C ALA A 7 12.09 13.34 -6.66
N LEU A 8 12.72 12.15 -6.57
CA LEU A 8 12.02 10.90 -6.35
C LEU A 8 11.37 10.88 -4.96
N LEU A 9 12.10 11.25 -3.92
CA LEU A 9 11.58 11.29 -2.55
C LEU A 9 10.40 12.27 -2.43
N HIS A 10 10.52 13.47 -2.99
CA HIS A 10 9.43 14.44 -3.01
C HIS A 10 8.16 13.89 -3.68
N SER A 11 8.32 13.20 -4.82
CA SER A 11 7.20 12.57 -5.52
C SER A 11 6.57 11.44 -4.70
N ARG A 12 7.38 10.61 -4.03
CA ARG A 12 6.90 9.53 -3.15
C ARG A 12 6.13 10.08 -1.95
N LEU A 13 6.65 11.11 -1.28
CA LEU A 13 5.97 11.73 -0.15
C LEU A 13 4.62 12.32 -0.55
N ARG A 14 4.54 13.00 -1.69
CA ARG A 14 3.27 13.50 -2.24
C ARG A 14 2.28 12.39 -2.59
N LEU A 15 2.75 11.30 -3.17
CA LEU A 15 1.91 10.13 -3.44
C LEU A 15 1.43 9.52 -2.14
N PHE A 16 2.33 9.31 -1.20
CA PHE A 16 2.05 8.64 0.06
C PHE A 16 1.07 9.45 0.93
N SER A 17 1.18 10.77 0.98
CA SER A 17 0.24 11.63 1.71
C SER A 17 -1.20 11.54 1.22
N ARG A 18 -1.40 11.14 -0.05
CA ARG A 18 -2.74 10.90 -0.64
C ARG A 18 -3.17 9.44 -0.49
N LEU A 19 -2.22 8.52 -0.48
CA LEU A 19 -2.48 7.08 -0.43
C LEU A 19 -2.79 6.61 1.00
N ALA A 20 -2.01 7.04 1.99
CA ALA A 20 -2.11 6.54 3.36
C ALA A 20 -3.54 6.66 3.96
N PRO A 21 -4.23 7.80 3.90
CA PRO A 21 -5.59 7.90 4.42
C PRO A 21 -6.58 6.93 3.76
N LYS A 22 -6.39 6.64 2.47
CA LYS A 22 -7.25 5.69 1.73
C LYS A 22 -6.96 4.24 2.13
N VAL A 23 -5.70 3.92 2.45
CA VAL A 23 -5.32 2.60 2.96
C VAL A 23 -5.92 2.37 4.35
N GLU A 24 -5.86 3.37 5.22
CA GLU A 24 -6.41 3.33 6.56
C GLU A 24 -7.93 3.13 6.53
N GLU A 25 -8.65 3.91 5.72
CA GLU A 25 -10.10 3.79 5.51
C GLU A 25 -10.50 2.42 4.91
N ALA A 26 -9.75 1.95 3.90
CA ALA A 26 -10.01 0.66 3.30
C ALA A 26 -9.75 -0.49 4.30
N TYR A 27 -8.70 -0.40 5.11
CA TYR A 27 -8.40 -1.40 6.13
C TYR A 27 -9.49 -1.46 7.21
N GLU A 28 -9.94 -0.33 7.73
CA GLU A 28 -11.03 -0.25 8.69
C GLU A 28 -12.31 -0.89 8.14
N SER A 29 -12.61 -0.63 6.85
CA SER A 29 -13.74 -1.25 6.16
C SER A 29 -13.64 -2.77 6.05
N ILE A 30 -12.41 -3.32 5.94
CA ILE A 30 -12.15 -4.76 5.81
C ILE A 30 -12.06 -5.44 7.17
N SER A 31 -11.44 -4.80 8.16
CA SER A 31 -11.18 -5.37 9.48
C SER A 31 -12.37 -5.22 10.44
N GLY A 32 -13.21 -4.23 10.23
CA GLY A 32 -14.41 -3.91 11.01
C GLY A 32 -14.16 -3.14 12.30
N ALA A 33 -12.99 -3.22 12.93
CA ALA A 33 -12.71 -2.55 14.21
C ALA A 33 -11.22 -2.26 14.46
N GLU A 34 -10.32 -2.92 13.73
CA GLU A 34 -8.88 -2.74 13.90
C GLU A 34 -8.43 -1.47 13.15
N GLY A 35 -7.64 -0.62 13.79
CA GLY A 35 -7.05 0.55 13.18
C GLY A 35 -5.71 0.22 12.51
N LEU A 36 -5.52 0.66 11.26
CA LEU A 36 -4.23 0.64 10.57
C LEU A 36 -3.72 2.07 10.46
N GLU A 37 -2.45 2.25 10.77
CA GLU A 37 -1.72 3.49 10.51
C GLU A 37 -0.59 3.21 9.52
N CYS A 38 -0.41 4.13 8.57
CA CYS A 38 0.64 4.05 7.56
C CYS A 38 1.62 5.20 7.73
N ALA A 39 2.91 4.91 7.85
CA ALA A 39 3.96 5.91 7.91
C ALA A 39 5.05 5.68 6.85
N TYR A 40 5.49 6.75 6.22
CA TYR A 40 6.64 6.70 5.30
C TYR A 40 7.93 6.88 6.07
N SER A 41 8.78 5.86 6.06
CA SER A 41 10.10 5.89 6.68
C SER A 41 11.14 6.29 5.64
N CYS A 42 11.66 7.52 5.79
CA CYS A 42 12.66 8.06 4.89
C CYS A 42 14.07 7.57 5.25
N GLY A 43 14.78 7.00 4.29
CA GLY A 43 16.17 6.54 4.44
C GLY A 43 17.20 7.64 4.68
N LEU A 44 16.78 8.91 4.73
CA LEU A 44 17.63 10.03 5.15
C LEU A 44 17.71 10.19 6.68
N GLY A 45 16.91 9.45 7.45
CA GLY A 45 16.88 9.55 8.90
C GLY A 45 16.33 10.87 9.43
N VAL A 46 15.56 11.61 8.63
CA VAL A 46 14.93 12.88 8.99
C VAL A 46 13.45 12.83 8.64
N ASP A 47 12.65 13.60 9.36
CA ASP A 47 11.28 13.86 8.92
C ASP A 47 11.33 14.71 7.64
N ALA A 48 10.92 14.10 6.55
CA ALA A 48 10.92 14.70 5.23
C ALA A 48 9.55 15.29 4.86
N ALA A 49 8.54 15.12 5.72
CA ALA A 49 7.20 15.64 5.47
C ALA A 49 7.22 17.18 5.39
N GLY A 50 6.60 17.72 4.37
CA GLY A 50 6.50 19.17 4.19
C GLY A 50 7.76 19.89 3.67
N LEU A 51 8.88 19.18 3.48
CA LEU A 51 10.07 19.76 2.90
C LEU A 51 9.91 20.00 1.39
N SER A 52 10.40 21.13 0.93
CA SER A 52 10.50 21.44 -0.50
C SER A 52 11.55 20.54 -1.16
N ARG A 53 11.47 20.47 -2.50
CA ARG A 53 12.45 19.71 -3.29
C ARG A 53 13.89 20.18 -3.08
N ASP A 54 14.11 21.48 -2.90
CA ASP A 54 15.44 22.05 -2.74
C ASP A 54 15.99 21.76 -1.33
N GLU A 55 15.16 21.84 -0.30
CA GLU A 55 15.53 21.42 1.05
C GLU A 55 15.87 19.94 1.11
N LEU A 56 15.08 19.09 0.45
CA LEU A 56 15.39 17.66 0.32
C LEU A 56 16.71 17.44 -0.42
N ALA A 57 16.99 18.21 -1.48
CA ALA A 57 18.23 18.06 -2.23
C ALA A 57 19.47 18.41 -1.37
N THR A 58 19.36 19.48 -0.55
CA THR A 58 20.41 19.88 0.39
C THR A 58 20.65 18.78 1.43
N ARG A 59 19.59 18.31 2.09
CA ARG A 59 19.69 17.23 3.08
C ARG A 59 20.23 15.94 2.48
N PHE A 60 19.86 15.65 1.25
CA PHE A 60 20.36 14.48 0.53
C PHE A 60 21.88 14.58 0.27
N ALA A 61 22.33 15.78 -0.15
CA ALA A 61 23.76 16.02 -0.38
C ALA A 61 24.57 15.85 0.91
N ASP A 62 24.10 16.42 2.02
CA ASP A 62 24.71 16.31 3.34
C ASP A 62 24.78 14.86 3.83
N ALA A 63 23.67 14.13 3.72
CA ALA A 63 23.60 12.73 4.12
C ALA A 63 24.53 11.83 3.28
N LEU A 64 24.61 12.04 1.97
CA LEU A 64 25.53 11.31 1.09
C LEU A 64 27.00 11.62 1.42
N ALA A 65 27.32 12.89 1.76
CA ALA A 65 28.67 13.28 2.17
C ALA A 65 29.06 12.62 3.49
N ALA A 66 28.17 12.61 4.46
CA ALA A 66 28.38 11.98 5.77
C ALA A 66 28.51 10.46 5.67
N ALA A 67 27.73 9.81 4.79
CA ALA A 67 27.74 8.36 4.62
C ALA A 67 28.94 7.84 3.81
N ARG A 68 29.66 8.71 3.10
CA ARG A 68 30.70 8.33 2.13
C ARG A 68 31.78 7.37 2.70
N PRO A 69 32.33 7.54 3.92
CA PRO A 69 33.33 6.61 4.45
C PRO A 69 32.78 5.18 4.61
N GLU A 70 31.55 5.07 5.09
CA GLU A 70 30.85 3.80 5.29
C GLU A 70 30.47 3.15 3.95
N ASP A 71 30.01 3.93 3.00
CA ASP A 71 29.67 3.48 1.64
C ASP A 71 30.90 2.86 0.95
N LEU A 72 32.06 3.50 1.08
CA LEU A 72 33.32 2.97 0.56
C LEU A 72 33.74 1.67 1.24
N ARG A 73 33.56 1.60 2.57
CA ARG A 73 33.87 0.39 3.35
C ARG A 73 32.96 -0.78 2.95
N ARG A 74 31.67 -0.52 2.80
CA ARG A 74 30.64 -1.52 2.43
C ARG A 74 30.53 -1.78 0.94
N ARG A 75 31.15 -0.96 0.10
CA ARG A 75 31.02 -0.97 -1.38
C ARG A 75 29.56 -0.87 -1.83
N GLN A 76 28.73 -0.16 -1.09
CA GLN A 76 27.33 0.07 -1.42
C GLN A 76 26.84 1.37 -0.81
N THR A 77 25.88 2.05 -1.43
CA THR A 77 25.26 3.26 -0.91
C THR A 77 24.31 2.91 0.24
N THR A 78 24.54 3.55 1.42
CA THR A 78 23.73 3.33 2.62
C THR A 78 22.61 4.37 2.79
N VAL A 79 22.62 5.44 1.99
CA VAL A 79 21.67 6.53 2.01
C VAL A 79 21.00 6.65 0.64
N GLY A 80 19.68 6.76 0.62
CA GLY A 80 18.94 7.01 -0.62
C GLY A 80 17.54 6.40 -0.66
N PRO A 81 16.74 6.70 -1.70
CA PRO A 81 15.36 6.24 -1.82
C PRO A 81 15.19 4.72 -1.87
N HIS A 82 16.25 3.97 -2.12
CA HIS A 82 16.28 2.52 -2.04
C HIS A 82 16.32 1.99 -0.59
N ARG A 83 16.47 2.87 0.38
CA ARG A 83 16.42 2.59 1.83
C ARG A 83 15.11 3.04 2.47
N ASP A 84 14.24 3.69 1.70
CA ASP A 84 12.93 4.08 2.18
C ASP A 84 12.06 2.84 2.39
N ASP A 85 11.17 2.93 3.37
CA ASP A 85 10.21 1.87 3.69
C ASP A 85 8.84 2.47 4.00
N VAL A 86 7.81 1.65 4.00
CA VAL A 86 6.49 1.98 4.51
C VAL A 86 6.25 1.13 5.75
N VAL A 87 6.02 1.80 6.86
CA VAL A 87 5.73 1.15 8.14
C VAL A 87 4.23 1.10 8.34
N PHE A 88 3.72 -0.10 8.60
CA PHE A 88 2.33 -0.33 8.96
C PHE A 88 2.25 -0.67 10.44
N THR A 89 1.35 0.00 11.14
CA THR A 89 1.05 -0.22 12.55
C THR A 89 -0.41 -0.59 12.69
N ILE A 90 -0.73 -1.70 13.34
CA ILE A 90 -2.11 -2.15 13.61
C ILE A 90 -2.33 -2.09 15.13
N ASP A 91 -3.32 -1.30 15.55
CA ASP A 91 -3.63 -1.05 16.96
C ASP A 91 -2.37 -0.68 17.78
N GLY A 92 -1.53 0.20 17.22
CA GLY A 92 -0.30 0.69 17.84
C GLY A 92 0.87 -0.30 17.87
N ARG A 93 0.79 -1.44 17.16
CA ARG A 93 1.87 -2.45 17.08
C ARG A 93 2.40 -2.58 15.66
N ASP A 94 3.70 -2.73 15.52
CA ASP A 94 4.35 -2.97 14.24
C ASP A 94 3.76 -4.20 13.54
N ALA A 95 3.15 -4.00 12.37
CA ALA A 95 2.47 -5.07 11.64
C ALA A 95 3.45 -6.15 11.14
N ARG A 96 4.67 -5.79 10.82
CA ARG A 96 5.69 -6.75 10.35
C ARG A 96 6.05 -7.78 11.43
N ALA A 97 6.09 -7.34 12.69
CA ALA A 97 6.51 -8.19 13.82
C ALA A 97 5.33 -8.90 14.51
N PHE A 98 4.15 -8.28 14.53
CA PHE A 98 3.07 -8.71 15.42
C PHE A 98 1.75 -9.03 14.71
N ALA A 99 1.56 -8.64 13.45
CA ALA A 99 0.30 -8.89 12.76
C ALA A 99 0.12 -10.39 12.44
N SER A 100 -1.10 -10.87 12.64
CA SER A 100 -1.52 -12.18 12.18
C SER A 100 -1.51 -12.25 10.64
N GLN A 101 -1.50 -13.45 10.08
CA GLN A 101 -1.57 -13.63 8.62
C GLN A 101 -2.82 -12.95 8.02
N GLY A 102 -3.97 -13.05 8.70
CA GLY A 102 -5.20 -12.41 8.25
C GLY A 102 -5.09 -10.87 8.24
N GLN A 103 -4.48 -10.27 9.27
CA GLN A 103 -4.22 -8.84 9.33
C GLN A 103 -3.27 -8.38 8.23
N GLN A 104 -2.18 -9.12 7.98
CA GLN A 104 -1.24 -8.81 6.90
C GLN A 104 -1.91 -8.83 5.53
N ARG A 105 -2.75 -9.85 5.26
CA ARG A 105 -3.52 -9.95 4.02
C ARG A 105 -4.53 -8.82 3.86
N SER A 106 -5.24 -8.47 4.93
CA SER A 106 -6.15 -7.33 4.94
C SER A 106 -5.43 -6.01 4.64
N ALA A 107 -4.22 -5.82 5.19
CA ALA A 107 -3.42 -4.62 4.93
C ALA A 107 -2.96 -4.54 3.46
N VAL A 108 -2.51 -5.67 2.87
CA VAL A 108 -2.16 -5.73 1.45
C VAL A 108 -3.37 -5.43 0.56
N LEU A 109 -4.52 -5.99 0.90
CA LEU A 109 -5.75 -5.76 0.15
C LEU A 109 -6.22 -4.31 0.27
N ALA A 110 -6.19 -3.73 1.47
CA ALA A 110 -6.49 -2.31 1.69
C ALA A 110 -5.58 -1.40 0.86
N LEU A 111 -4.28 -1.72 0.80
CA LEU A 111 -3.34 -0.99 -0.06
C LEU A 111 -3.75 -1.08 -1.54
N LYS A 112 -4.12 -2.26 -2.04
CA LYS A 112 -4.58 -2.42 -3.43
C LYS A 112 -5.86 -1.66 -3.73
N MET A 113 -6.81 -1.67 -2.81
CA MET A 113 -8.04 -0.88 -2.96
C MET A 113 -7.75 0.64 -2.98
N ALA A 114 -6.86 1.10 -2.10
CA ALA A 114 -6.43 2.50 -2.07
C ALA A 114 -5.69 2.91 -3.36
N GLU A 115 -4.86 2.02 -3.94
CA GLU A 115 -4.21 2.24 -5.24
C GLU A 115 -5.24 2.42 -6.36
N VAL A 116 -6.30 1.61 -6.39
CA VAL A 116 -7.40 1.73 -7.37
C VAL A 116 -8.09 3.09 -7.26
N LEU A 117 -8.46 3.49 -6.04
CA LEU A 117 -9.13 4.77 -5.79
C LEU A 117 -8.23 5.97 -6.17
N LEU A 118 -6.96 5.89 -5.81
CA LEU A 118 -6.02 6.95 -6.16
C LEU A 118 -5.73 7.01 -7.66
N ALA A 119 -5.65 5.87 -8.34
CA ALA A 119 -5.50 5.81 -9.78
C ALA A 119 -6.71 6.42 -10.50
N GLU A 120 -7.92 6.14 -10.04
CA GLU A 120 -9.15 6.76 -10.56
C GLU A 120 -9.11 8.29 -10.44
N GLU A 121 -8.68 8.82 -9.30
CA GLU A 121 -8.52 10.28 -9.10
C GLU A 121 -7.51 10.92 -10.05
N VAL A 122 -6.45 10.19 -10.40
CA VAL A 122 -5.34 10.74 -11.22
C VAL A 122 -5.63 10.57 -12.71
N VAL A 123 -6.19 9.42 -13.11
CA VAL A 123 -6.40 9.05 -14.52
C VAL A 123 -7.80 9.43 -15.00
N GLY A 124 -8.76 9.63 -14.08
CA GLY A 124 -10.16 9.91 -14.39
C GLY A 124 -10.97 8.68 -14.81
N SER A 125 -10.38 7.49 -14.71
CA SER A 125 -11.06 6.22 -14.97
C SER A 125 -10.59 5.17 -13.96
N ARG A 126 -11.53 4.35 -13.50
CA ARG A 126 -11.21 3.28 -12.53
C ARG A 126 -10.49 2.13 -13.23
N PRO A 127 -9.33 1.68 -12.73
CA PRO A 127 -8.61 0.55 -13.30
C PRO A 127 -9.35 -0.77 -13.05
N LEU A 128 -9.07 -1.76 -13.92
CA LEU A 128 -9.49 -3.14 -13.71
C LEU A 128 -8.67 -3.75 -12.56
N LEU A 129 -9.35 -4.36 -11.60
CA LEU A 129 -8.73 -5.05 -10.48
C LEU A 129 -8.65 -6.55 -10.77
N LEU A 130 -7.46 -7.12 -10.59
CA LEU A 130 -7.23 -8.56 -10.72
C LEU A 130 -6.92 -9.15 -9.34
N LEU A 131 -7.77 -10.07 -8.87
CA LEU A 131 -7.62 -10.75 -7.58
C LEU A 131 -7.45 -12.24 -7.81
N ASP A 132 -6.25 -12.76 -7.53
CA ASP A 132 -5.92 -14.17 -7.74
C ASP A 132 -6.02 -14.93 -6.41
N ASP A 133 -7.05 -15.78 -6.31
CA ASP A 133 -7.43 -16.65 -5.17
C ASP A 133 -7.45 -15.94 -3.78
N VAL A 134 -7.66 -14.62 -3.75
CA VAL A 134 -7.62 -13.84 -2.51
C VAL A 134 -8.69 -14.29 -1.52
N MET A 135 -9.84 -14.76 -2.01
CA MET A 135 -10.98 -15.13 -1.17
C MET A 135 -10.73 -16.36 -0.31
N SER A 136 -9.87 -17.26 -0.73
CA SER A 136 -9.51 -18.46 0.03
C SER A 136 -8.76 -18.14 1.33
N GLU A 137 -8.13 -16.97 1.37
CA GLU A 137 -7.24 -16.54 2.44
C GLU A 137 -7.90 -15.65 3.50
N LEU A 138 -9.17 -15.29 3.28
CA LEU A 138 -9.94 -14.41 4.15
C LEU A 138 -11.00 -15.19 4.92
N ASP A 139 -11.33 -14.73 6.12
CA ASP A 139 -12.54 -15.16 6.84
C ASP A 139 -13.81 -14.58 6.19
N ALA A 140 -14.98 -15.04 6.63
CA ALA A 140 -16.26 -14.66 6.03
C ALA A 140 -16.50 -13.15 6.09
N ALA A 141 -16.26 -12.53 7.26
CA ALA A 141 -16.51 -11.09 7.44
C ALA A 141 -15.62 -10.22 6.54
N ARG A 142 -14.35 -10.59 6.39
CA ARG A 142 -13.43 -9.90 5.50
C ARG A 142 -13.78 -10.10 4.02
N ARG A 143 -14.24 -11.31 3.64
CA ARG A 143 -14.75 -11.56 2.27
C ARG A 143 -15.92 -10.65 1.93
N ASP A 144 -16.91 -10.58 2.82
CA ASP A 144 -18.10 -9.74 2.62
C ASP A 144 -17.72 -8.26 2.48
N ALA A 145 -16.77 -7.79 3.29
CA ALA A 145 -16.26 -6.42 3.21
C ALA A 145 -15.57 -6.14 1.87
N VAL A 146 -14.75 -7.08 1.38
CA VAL A 146 -14.07 -6.96 0.08
C VAL A 146 -15.08 -6.92 -1.07
N VAL A 147 -16.03 -7.84 -1.08
CA VAL A 147 -17.09 -7.87 -2.10
C VAL A 147 -17.88 -6.57 -2.06
N GLY A 148 -18.25 -6.08 -0.87
CA GLY A 148 -18.92 -4.79 -0.72
C GLY A 148 -18.13 -3.60 -1.28
N LEU A 149 -16.81 -3.60 -1.16
CA LEU A 149 -15.95 -2.59 -1.76
C LEU A 149 -15.91 -2.70 -3.30
N LEU A 150 -15.85 -3.92 -3.84
CA LEU A 150 -15.83 -4.18 -5.28
C LEU A 150 -17.15 -3.76 -5.95
N LEU A 151 -18.29 -4.05 -5.32
CA LEU A 151 -19.62 -3.70 -5.84
C LEU A 151 -19.87 -2.19 -5.94
N ARG A 152 -19.04 -1.36 -5.31
CA ARG A 152 -19.12 0.11 -5.45
C ARG A 152 -18.65 0.65 -6.83
N GLY A 153 -18.65 -0.20 -7.86
CA GLY A 153 -18.39 0.19 -9.24
C GLY A 153 -16.96 -0.06 -9.71
N THR A 154 -16.24 -0.97 -9.08
CA THR A 154 -14.95 -1.44 -9.56
C THR A 154 -15.16 -2.66 -10.45
N GLN A 155 -14.65 -2.63 -11.68
CA GLN A 155 -14.58 -3.84 -12.51
C GLN A 155 -13.45 -4.73 -11.94
N ALA A 156 -13.79 -5.97 -11.60
CA ALA A 156 -12.82 -6.91 -11.05
C ALA A 156 -12.90 -8.26 -11.78
N VAL A 157 -11.76 -8.91 -11.92
CA VAL A 157 -11.66 -10.32 -12.28
C VAL A 157 -11.09 -11.06 -11.07
N ILE A 158 -11.83 -12.05 -10.59
CA ILE A 158 -11.47 -12.81 -9.39
C ILE A 158 -11.33 -14.26 -9.79
N THR A 159 -10.16 -14.85 -9.54
CA THR A 159 -10.01 -16.30 -9.61
C THR A 159 -10.33 -16.92 -8.24
N THR A 160 -10.96 -18.07 -8.24
CA THR A 160 -11.26 -18.81 -7.02
C THR A 160 -11.42 -20.30 -7.29
N THR A 161 -11.08 -21.13 -6.33
CA THR A 161 -11.33 -22.57 -6.35
C THR A 161 -12.68 -22.95 -5.76
N ASN A 162 -13.38 -21.99 -5.10
CA ASN A 162 -14.65 -22.25 -4.44
C ASN A 162 -15.62 -21.08 -4.58
N LEU A 163 -16.71 -21.28 -5.34
CA LEU A 163 -17.78 -20.30 -5.47
C LEU A 163 -18.58 -20.08 -4.18
N GLY A 164 -18.51 -20.97 -3.20
CA GLY A 164 -19.14 -20.80 -1.89
C GLY A 164 -18.58 -19.65 -1.05
N TYR A 165 -17.55 -18.97 -1.51
CA TYR A 165 -17.06 -17.73 -0.91
C TYR A 165 -17.92 -16.50 -1.25
N PHE A 166 -18.83 -16.62 -2.21
CA PHE A 166 -19.71 -15.56 -2.68
C PHE A 166 -21.16 -15.92 -2.41
N SER A 167 -21.95 -14.96 -2.01
CA SER A 167 -23.40 -15.14 -1.90
C SER A 167 -24.05 -15.22 -3.29
N ALA A 168 -25.28 -15.70 -3.34
CA ALA A 168 -26.05 -15.69 -4.59
C ALA A 168 -26.29 -14.26 -5.10
N GLU A 169 -26.37 -13.28 -4.21
CA GLU A 169 -26.52 -11.86 -4.51
C GLU A 169 -25.24 -11.28 -5.14
N ASP A 170 -24.08 -11.64 -4.63
CA ASP A 170 -22.78 -11.24 -5.19
C ASP A 170 -22.59 -11.73 -6.61
N LEU A 171 -23.07 -12.95 -6.89
CA LEU A 171 -22.99 -13.57 -8.22
C LEU A 171 -24.05 -13.06 -9.20
N ASN A 172 -25.10 -12.37 -8.75
CA ASN A 172 -26.21 -11.89 -9.59
C ASN A 172 -25.81 -10.71 -10.49
N GLY A 173 -24.66 -10.37 -10.70
CA GLY A 173 -24.18 -9.35 -11.65
C GLY A 173 -22.82 -9.74 -12.21
N ALA A 174 -22.36 -10.94 -11.87
CA ALA A 174 -21.06 -11.45 -12.26
C ALA A 174 -21.19 -12.46 -13.40
N GLU A 175 -20.26 -12.41 -14.33
CA GLU A 175 -20.05 -13.47 -15.30
C GLU A 175 -19.17 -14.56 -14.68
N VAL A 176 -19.71 -15.77 -14.56
CA VAL A 176 -18.99 -16.91 -13.97
C VAL A 176 -18.46 -17.80 -15.07
N VAL A 177 -17.13 -17.84 -15.23
CA VAL A 177 -16.44 -18.72 -16.18
C VAL A 177 -15.82 -19.87 -15.42
N ARG A 178 -16.07 -21.11 -15.86
CA ARG A 178 -15.51 -22.31 -15.25
C ARG A 178 -14.49 -22.94 -16.18
N TYR A 179 -13.34 -23.24 -15.64
CA TYR A 179 -12.30 -24.04 -16.30
C TYR A 179 -12.33 -25.44 -15.70
N GLY A 180 -12.39 -26.45 -16.57
CA GLY A 180 -12.36 -27.87 -16.21
C GLY A 180 -10.95 -28.38 -16.03
#